data_b6d1e5934960616774a87bc274107aa5
#
_entry.id   b6d1e5934960616774a87bc274107aa5
#
_cell.length_a   1.000
_cell.length_b   1.000
_cell.length_c   1.000
_cell.angle_alpha   90.00
_cell.angle_beta   90.00
_cell.angle_gamma   90.00
#
_symmetry.space_group_name_H-M   'P 1'
#
loop_
_entity.id
_entity.type
_entity.pdbx_description
1 polymer ?
#
loop_
_entity_poly.entity_id
_entity_poly.type
_entity_poly.pdbx_seq_one_letter_code
_entity_poly.pdbx_strand_id
1 'polypeptide(L)'
;AFDFVLKPSRIEELAEVVRRAVGELKTQRNRTEEMDKLRRLFEQNIPVLREKFLYDILYEINTNRDDITVRAGLLGIEIGRFILLTAEIDDDEDKSHSRGNMHLYQFGIINIFEEVFKDSYKLTSVSLNDNSTAFILQLSDDESNYNEIINNKCAYLQNMVINCFGFTISVAVSSDGRGIMQLPEKLNECREALEYKFYLGSNSIIFHSDLNGFFRYKDYSLLEKYRKMLIEGIKTGNESIVNKRLEDIFESIGSVDNIDAQYLKTFYLSIITYINNMHLSVAEADNGKKPESINIPSLHEIITKSKTIDELNYLLKEVSLSIAAKINNYNNKNIKMVLRKAIDYINEHYTEQITLNEVAEKIFVSSCYISRMFKKELGKNFVDYLNGLRIEKAKELLKDPKYKTYEIAELVGIPDAHYFSRLFKKYEGLTPTEYRDMH
;
A
#
# COMPACT_ATOMS: atom_id res chain seq x y z
N ALA A 1 -20.62 -75.07 24.11
CA ALA A 1 -20.73 -75.58 25.48
C ALA A 1 -19.57 -75.00 26.26
N PHE A 2 -19.83 -74.49 27.44
CA PHE A 2 -18.81 -73.84 28.29
C PHE A 2 -17.98 -74.88 29.07
N ASP A 3 -18.68 -75.89 29.64
CA ASP A 3 -18.06 -77.01 30.33
C ASP A 3 -19.02 -78.20 30.42
N PHE A 4 -18.56 -79.41 30.79
CA PHE A 4 -19.35 -80.64 30.96
C PHE A 4 -19.28 -81.16 32.37
N VAL A 5 -20.43 -81.46 32.93
CA VAL A 5 -20.56 -82.13 34.24
C VAL A 5 -21.16 -83.49 34.06
N LEU A 6 -20.43 -84.51 34.46
CA LEU A 6 -20.90 -85.91 34.36
C LEU A 6 -21.84 -86.25 35.51
N LYS A 7 -22.90 -87.02 35.23
CA LYS A 7 -23.82 -87.52 36.22
C LYS A 7 -23.33 -88.88 36.80
N PRO A 8 -23.44 -89.03 38.11
CA PRO A 8 -24.02 -88.16 39.16
C PRO A 8 -23.01 -87.06 39.59
N SER A 9 -23.43 -85.80 39.53
CA SER A 9 -22.65 -84.62 39.88
C SER A 9 -22.89 -84.22 41.33
N ARG A 10 -21.78 -83.84 42.07
CA ARG A 10 -21.93 -83.24 43.37
C ARG A 10 -22.36 -81.77 43.21
N ILE A 11 -23.17 -81.26 44.15
CA ILE A 11 -23.69 -79.87 44.15
C ILE A 11 -22.52 -78.88 44.13
N GLU A 12 -21.41 -79.17 44.79
CA GLU A 12 -20.20 -78.36 44.84
C GLU A 12 -19.51 -78.21 43.48
N GLU A 13 -19.44 -79.26 42.65
CA GLU A 13 -18.88 -79.26 41.31
C GLU A 13 -19.75 -78.45 40.34
N LEU A 14 -21.06 -78.62 40.48
CA LEU A 14 -22.02 -77.79 39.67
C LEU A 14 -21.92 -76.31 40.05
N ALA A 15 -21.80 -75.97 41.32
CA ALA A 15 -21.68 -74.58 41.80
C ALA A 15 -20.37 -73.95 41.35
N GLU A 16 -19.27 -74.73 41.19
CA GLU A 16 -17.99 -74.24 40.73
C GLU A 16 -17.97 -73.95 39.23
N VAL A 17 -18.58 -74.81 38.40
CA VAL A 17 -18.74 -74.63 37.01
C VAL A 17 -19.65 -73.41 36.71
N VAL A 18 -20.75 -73.27 37.48
CA VAL A 18 -21.64 -72.08 37.34
C VAL A 18 -20.89 -70.80 37.77
N ARG A 19 -20.09 -70.82 38.82
CA ARG A 19 -19.25 -69.65 39.22
C ARG A 19 -18.26 -69.26 38.15
N ARG A 20 -17.55 -70.24 37.53
CA ARG A 20 -16.64 -69.98 36.41
C ARG A 20 -17.36 -69.40 35.23
N ALA A 21 -18.52 -69.96 34.82
CA ALA A 21 -19.32 -69.48 33.73
C ALA A 21 -19.82 -68.02 33.95
N VAL A 22 -20.32 -67.73 35.16
CA VAL A 22 -20.70 -66.35 35.55
C VAL A 22 -19.47 -65.39 35.55
N GLY A 23 -18.32 -65.88 36.00
CA GLY A 23 -17.10 -65.09 35.98
C GLY A 23 -16.66 -64.74 34.53
N GLU A 24 -16.68 -65.70 33.59
CA GLU A 24 -16.34 -65.45 32.20
C GLU A 24 -17.38 -64.56 31.50
N LEU A 25 -18.66 -64.78 31.75
CA LEU A 25 -19.73 -63.91 31.24
C LEU A 25 -19.59 -62.47 31.71
N LYS A 26 -19.25 -62.24 32.97
CA LYS A 26 -18.97 -60.90 33.50
C LYS A 26 -17.75 -60.30 32.84
N THR A 27 -16.68 -61.06 32.62
CA THR A 27 -15.46 -60.60 31.98
C THR A 27 -15.71 -60.26 30.50
N GLN A 28 -16.46 -61.10 29.78
CA GLN A 28 -16.90 -60.81 28.40
C GLN A 28 -17.76 -59.54 28.32
N ARG A 29 -18.76 -59.44 29.23
CA ARG A 29 -19.62 -58.27 29.27
C ARG A 29 -18.87 -56.98 29.53
N ASN A 30 -17.95 -56.99 30.51
CA ASN A 30 -17.13 -55.82 30.80
C ASN A 30 -16.25 -55.45 29.58
N ARG A 31 -15.63 -56.42 28.87
CA ARG A 31 -14.88 -56.14 27.63
C ARG A 31 -15.74 -55.54 26.55
N THR A 32 -16.96 -56.04 26.38
CA THR A 32 -17.88 -55.49 25.39
C THR A 32 -18.33 -54.05 25.73
N GLU A 33 -18.63 -53.80 27.02
CA GLU A 33 -18.97 -52.45 27.49
C GLU A 33 -17.80 -51.47 27.36
N GLU A 34 -16.55 -51.92 27.61
CA GLU A 34 -15.33 -51.11 27.38
C GLU A 34 -15.14 -50.84 25.90
N MET A 35 -15.29 -51.83 25.02
CA MET A 35 -15.18 -51.68 23.58
C MET A 35 -16.25 -50.73 23.03
N ASP A 36 -17.50 -50.83 23.48
CA ASP A 36 -18.58 -49.92 23.08
C ASP A 36 -18.32 -48.50 23.57
N LYS A 37 -17.75 -48.35 24.76
CA LYS A 37 -17.32 -47.03 25.27
C LYS A 37 -16.17 -46.44 24.42
N LEU A 38 -15.17 -47.22 24.10
CA LEU A 38 -14.05 -46.78 23.21
C LEU A 38 -14.56 -46.42 21.79
N ARG A 39 -15.50 -47.23 21.27
CA ARG A 39 -16.11 -46.96 19.96
C ARG A 39 -16.86 -45.65 19.95
N ARG A 40 -17.70 -45.39 20.96
CA ARG A 40 -18.41 -44.10 21.08
C ARG A 40 -17.47 -42.94 21.21
N LEU A 41 -16.39 -43.04 22.01
CA LEU A 41 -15.36 -42.02 22.13
C LEU A 41 -14.65 -41.77 20.79
N PHE A 42 -14.34 -42.83 20.05
CA PHE A 42 -13.77 -42.71 18.72
C PHE A 42 -14.72 -42.01 17.74
N GLU A 43 -15.99 -42.47 17.68
CA GLU A 43 -17.02 -41.88 16.83
C GLU A 43 -17.25 -40.39 17.14
N GLN A 44 -17.23 -39.98 18.39
CA GLN A 44 -17.36 -38.58 18.81
C GLN A 44 -16.15 -37.74 18.37
N ASN A 45 -14.96 -38.30 18.27
CA ASN A 45 -13.74 -37.57 17.90
C ASN A 45 -13.44 -37.63 16.37
N ILE A 46 -14.18 -38.41 15.58
CA ILE A 46 -13.97 -38.53 14.12
C ILE A 46 -13.93 -37.16 13.43
N PRO A 47 -14.85 -36.20 13.72
CA PRO A 47 -14.80 -34.89 13.06
C PRO A 47 -13.49 -34.16 13.28
N VAL A 48 -13.00 -34.11 14.52
CA VAL A 48 -11.73 -33.46 14.88
C VAL A 48 -10.54 -34.17 14.23
N LEU A 49 -10.56 -35.49 14.19
CA LEU A 49 -9.52 -36.30 13.54
C LEU A 49 -9.51 -36.09 12.02
N ARG A 50 -10.68 -35.92 11.39
CA ARG A 50 -10.83 -35.60 9.96
C ARG A 50 -10.22 -34.23 9.64
N GLU A 51 -10.59 -33.21 10.40
CA GLU A 51 -10.07 -31.86 10.23
C GLU A 51 -8.55 -31.82 10.38
N LYS A 52 -8.03 -32.42 11.46
CA LYS A 52 -6.58 -32.51 11.70
C LYS A 52 -5.84 -33.27 10.57
N PHE A 53 -6.41 -34.37 10.11
CA PHE A 53 -5.83 -35.15 9.02
C PHE A 53 -5.77 -34.34 7.71
N LEU A 54 -6.86 -33.64 7.35
CA LEU A 54 -6.90 -32.79 6.17
C LEU A 54 -5.94 -31.59 6.29
N TYR A 55 -5.84 -31.00 7.49
CA TYR A 55 -4.86 -29.97 7.77
C TYR A 55 -3.43 -30.46 7.53
N ASP A 56 -3.08 -31.65 8.05
CA ASP A 56 -1.75 -32.21 7.87
C ASP A 56 -1.42 -32.48 6.39
N ILE A 57 -2.43 -32.82 5.56
CA ILE A 57 -2.25 -32.96 4.12
C ILE A 57 -2.10 -31.59 3.45
N LEU A 58 -2.97 -30.65 3.71
CA LEU A 58 -2.95 -29.30 3.12
C LEU A 58 -1.59 -28.61 3.30
N TYR A 59 -0.92 -28.87 4.43
CA TYR A 59 0.40 -28.32 4.76
C TYR A 59 1.57 -29.27 4.49
N GLU A 60 1.34 -30.38 3.80
CA GLU A 60 2.37 -31.40 3.49
C GLU A 60 3.15 -31.92 4.72
N ILE A 61 2.51 -31.91 5.89
CA ILE A 61 3.14 -32.42 7.15
C ILE A 61 3.34 -33.93 7.04
N ASN A 62 2.42 -34.65 6.37
CA ASN A 62 2.54 -36.05 6.06
C ASN A 62 2.52 -36.22 4.53
N THR A 63 3.60 -36.78 3.97
CA THR A 63 3.77 -36.99 2.51
C THR A 63 3.78 -38.48 2.14
N ASN A 64 3.62 -39.41 3.10
CA ASN A 64 3.61 -40.83 2.82
C ASN A 64 2.25 -41.25 2.24
N ARG A 65 2.23 -41.56 0.93
CA ARG A 65 1.01 -41.93 0.18
C ARG A 65 0.27 -43.13 0.76
N ASP A 66 0.98 -44.16 1.20
CA ASP A 66 0.37 -45.37 1.75
C ASP A 66 -0.31 -45.07 3.09
N ASP A 67 0.34 -44.31 3.96
CA ASP A 67 -0.22 -43.88 5.23
C ASP A 67 -1.45 -42.99 5.05
N ILE A 68 -1.39 -42.04 4.10
CA ILE A 68 -2.51 -41.17 3.73
C ILE A 68 -3.72 -42.00 3.29
N THR A 69 -3.51 -42.96 2.41
CA THR A 69 -4.59 -43.81 1.87
C THR A 69 -5.25 -44.63 2.97
N VAL A 70 -4.46 -45.24 3.84
CA VAL A 70 -4.96 -46.03 4.99
C VAL A 70 -5.75 -45.16 5.94
N ARG A 71 -5.24 -44.01 6.33
CA ARG A 71 -5.91 -43.08 7.27
C ARG A 71 -7.18 -42.47 6.67
N ALA A 72 -7.16 -42.08 5.38
CA ALA A 72 -8.35 -41.61 4.67
C ALA A 72 -9.46 -42.64 4.73
N GLY A 73 -9.15 -43.93 4.43
CA GLY A 73 -10.10 -45.03 4.53
C GLY A 73 -10.65 -45.22 5.95
N LEU A 74 -9.79 -45.17 6.99
CA LEU A 74 -10.21 -45.29 8.39
C LEU A 74 -11.13 -44.14 8.84
N LEU A 75 -10.86 -42.94 8.34
CA LEU A 75 -11.63 -41.74 8.65
C LEU A 75 -12.86 -41.56 7.74
N GLY A 76 -13.05 -42.45 6.74
CA GLY A 76 -14.15 -42.36 5.77
C GLY A 76 -14.09 -41.09 4.93
N ILE A 77 -12.88 -40.65 4.55
CA ILE A 77 -12.64 -39.48 3.69
C ILE A 77 -12.43 -39.96 2.27
N GLU A 78 -13.35 -39.60 1.41
CA GLU A 78 -13.25 -39.84 -0.04
C GLU A 78 -13.36 -38.50 -0.75
N ILE A 79 -12.31 -38.13 -1.50
CA ILE A 79 -12.26 -36.90 -2.28
C ILE A 79 -12.12 -37.29 -3.75
N GLY A 80 -13.16 -37.05 -4.53
CA GLY A 80 -13.19 -37.22 -5.97
C GLY A 80 -12.67 -35.99 -6.71
N ARG A 81 -13.46 -35.48 -7.65
CA ARG A 81 -13.23 -34.18 -8.29
C ARG A 81 -13.70 -33.09 -7.32
N PHE A 82 -12.89 -32.07 -7.11
CA PHE A 82 -13.15 -31.02 -6.15
C PHE A 82 -12.57 -29.69 -6.57
N ILE A 83 -13.02 -28.61 -5.94
CA ILE A 83 -12.33 -27.33 -5.87
C ILE A 83 -12.07 -26.97 -4.41
N LEU A 84 -11.02 -26.20 -4.19
CA LEU A 84 -10.71 -25.63 -2.88
C LEU A 84 -11.07 -24.14 -2.87
N LEU A 85 -11.83 -23.71 -1.88
CA LEU A 85 -12.03 -22.31 -1.58
C LEU A 85 -11.29 -21.96 -0.30
N THR A 86 -10.69 -20.77 -0.25
CA THR A 86 -10.14 -20.24 1.01
C THR A 86 -10.81 -18.91 1.30
N ALA A 87 -11.48 -18.82 2.43
CA ALA A 87 -12.05 -17.57 2.92
C ALA A 87 -11.13 -16.96 3.97
N GLU A 88 -10.79 -15.71 3.80
CA GLU A 88 -9.97 -14.90 4.71
C GLU A 88 -10.76 -13.71 5.22
N ILE A 89 -10.78 -13.51 6.54
CA ILE A 89 -11.40 -12.33 7.16
C ILE A 89 -10.54 -11.12 6.82
N ASP A 90 -11.19 -10.09 6.27
CA ASP A 90 -10.55 -8.83 5.99
C ASP A 90 -10.45 -8.01 7.28
N ASP A 91 -9.23 -7.71 7.70
CA ASP A 91 -8.97 -6.87 8.86
C ASP A 91 -9.32 -5.41 8.57
N ASP A 92 -10.27 -4.85 9.27
CA ASP A 92 -10.58 -3.42 9.29
C ASP A 92 -9.87 -2.81 10.50
N GLU A 93 -8.84 -1.99 10.27
CA GLU A 93 -8.04 -1.37 11.36
C GLU A 93 -8.90 -0.48 12.29
N ASP A 94 -9.99 0.07 11.76
CA ASP A 94 -10.90 0.94 12.50
C ASP A 94 -11.87 0.19 13.44
N LYS A 95 -12.03 -1.11 13.27
CA LYS A 95 -12.83 -1.96 14.15
C LYS A 95 -11.91 -2.96 14.83
N SER A 96 -11.38 -2.59 16.00
CA SER A 96 -10.68 -3.52 16.90
C SER A 96 -11.64 -4.64 17.33
N HIS A 97 -11.92 -5.58 16.42
CA HIS A 97 -12.55 -6.83 16.78
C HIS A 97 -11.57 -7.52 17.71
N SER A 98 -11.93 -7.62 18.98
CA SER A 98 -11.05 -8.16 20.00
C SER A 98 -10.55 -9.53 19.54
N ARG A 99 -9.24 -9.71 19.44
CA ARG A 99 -8.59 -10.98 19.05
C ARG A 99 -9.15 -12.20 19.77
N GLY A 100 -9.81 -12.01 20.90
CA GLY A 100 -10.48 -13.07 21.67
C GLY A 100 -11.72 -13.68 21.01
N ASN A 101 -12.32 -13.05 20.01
CA ASN A 101 -13.56 -13.54 19.36
C ASN A 101 -13.33 -14.12 17.96
N MET A 102 -12.07 -14.18 17.48
CA MET A 102 -11.75 -14.60 16.11
C MET A 102 -12.24 -16.03 15.81
N HIS A 103 -12.06 -16.97 16.76
CA HIS A 103 -12.57 -18.33 16.62
C HIS A 103 -14.11 -18.40 16.53
N LEU A 104 -14.82 -17.47 17.20
CA LEU A 104 -16.27 -17.40 17.12
C LEU A 104 -16.73 -16.92 15.74
N TYR A 105 -16.05 -15.92 15.20
CA TYR A 105 -16.32 -15.43 13.83
C TYR A 105 -16.02 -16.50 12.79
N GLN A 106 -14.88 -17.20 12.92
CA GLN A 106 -14.52 -18.30 12.04
C GLN A 106 -15.58 -19.42 12.08
N PHE A 107 -16.04 -19.81 13.26
CA PHE A 107 -17.13 -20.78 13.40
C PHE A 107 -18.42 -20.28 12.73
N GLY A 108 -18.76 -19.00 12.87
CA GLY A 108 -19.90 -18.41 12.20
C GLY A 108 -19.78 -18.43 10.68
N ILE A 109 -18.59 -18.13 10.14
CA ILE A 109 -18.29 -18.20 8.70
C ILE A 109 -18.46 -19.64 8.19
N ILE A 110 -17.94 -20.63 8.91
CA ILE A 110 -18.08 -22.04 8.55
C ILE A 110 -19.57 -22.42 8.44
N ASN A 111 -20.38 -22.05 9.42
CA ASN A 111 -21.83 -22.34 9.40
C ASN A 111 -22.54 -21.66 8.22
N ILE A 112 -22.17 -20.41 7.89
CA ILE A 112 -22.74 -19.71 6.72
C ILE A 112 -22.33 -20.43 5.42
N PHE A 113 -21.07 -20.83 5.28
CA PHE A 113 -20.62 -21.61 4.11
C PHE A 113 -21.38 -22.93 3.98
N GLU A 114 -21.51 -23.69 5.07
CA GLU A 114 -22.26 -24.93 5.07
C GLU A 114 -23.72 -24.71 4.65
N GLU A 115 -24.38 -23.69 5.18
CA GLU A 115 -25.78 -23.37 4.85
C GLU A 115 -25.96 -22.98 3.38
N VAL A 116 -25.05 -22.17 2.82
CA VAL A 116 -25.14 -21.69 1.43
C VAL A 116 -24.84 -22.79 0.42
N PHE A 117 -23.95 -23.73 0.75
CA PHE A 117 -23.50 -24.76 -0.18
C PHE A 117 -24.18 -26.12 0.01
N LYS A 118 -24.87 -26.40 1.13
CA LYS A 118 -25.42 -27.72 1.50
C LYS A 118 -26.31 -28.39 0.44
N ASP A 119 -27.10 -27.58 -0.30
CA ASP A 119 -28.06 -28.09 -1.28
C ASP A 119 -27.40 -28.42 -2.64
N SER A 120 -26.17 -27.96 -2.86
CA SER A 120 -25.49 -28.07 -4.17
C SER A 120 -24.23 -28.93 -4.11
N TYR A 121 -23.51 -28.89 -3.01
CA TYR A 121 -22.18 -29.51 -2.91
C TYR A 121 -21.97 -30.18 -1.55
N LYS A 122 -21.23 -31.27 -1.56
CA LYS A 122 -20.67 -31.83 -0.32
C LYS A 122 -19.46 -31.00 0.05
N LEU A 123 -19.56 -30.32 1.20
CA LEU A 123 -18.55 -29.41 1.71
C LEU A 123 -17.83 -30.01 2.91
N THR A 124 -16.53 -29.79 3.00
CA THR A 124 -15.71 -30.10 4.18
C THR A 124 -14.85 -28.88 4.49
N SER A 125 -14.93 -28.36 5.71
CA SER A 125 -14.17 -27.20 6.19
C SER A 125 -12.92 -27.64 6.95
N VAL A 126 -11.87 -26.83 6.85
CA VAL A 126 -10.60 -27.00 7.59
C VAL A 126 -10.10 -25.62 8.02
N SER A 127 -9.96 -25.39 9.31
CA SER A 127 -9.40 -24.14 9.85
C SER A 127 -7.90 -24.10 9.59
N LEU A 128 -7.43 -23.09 8.85
CA LEU A 128 -6.00 -22.95 8.49
C LEU A 128 -5.23 -22.16 9.58
N ASN A 129 -5.83 -21.06 10.02
CA ASN A 129 -5.34 -20.20 11.09
C ASN A 129 -6.52 -19.37 11.66
N ASP A 130 -6.25 -18.40 12.52
CA ASP A 130 -7.28 -17.64 13.24
C ASP A 130 -8.20 -16.82 12.32
N ASN A 131 -7.76 -16.43 11.12
CA ASN A 131 -8.51 -15.60 10.20
C ASN A 131 -8.84 -16.27 8.86
N SER A 132 -8.41 -17.51 8.62
CA SER A 132 -8.52 -18.17 7.32
C SER A 132 -9.01 -19.61 7.45
N THR A 133 -9.98 -19.98 6.61
CA THR A 133 -10.60 -21.31 6.54
C THR A 133 -10.59 -21.82 5.10
N ALA A 134 -10.19 -23.07 4.92
CA ALA A 134 -10.32 -23.77 3.66
C ALA A 134 -11.62 -24.59 3.59
N PHE A 135 -12.25 -24.61 2.44
CA PHE A 135 -13.47 -25.35 2.14
C PHE A 135 -13.23 -26.22 0.90
N ILE A 136 -13.35 -27.54 1.07
CA ILE A 136 -13.26 -28.52 0.00
C ILE A 136 -14.66 -28.78 -0.50
N LEU A 137 -14.98 -28.37 -1.73
CA LEU A 137 -16.25 -28.61 -2.40
C LEU A 137 -16.10 -29.73 -3.41
N GLN A 138 -16.85 -30.82 -3.22
CA GLN A 138 -16.85 -31.93 -4.18
C GLN A 138 -17.75 -31.61 -5.36
N LEU A 139 -17.21 -31.73 -6.57
CA LEU A 139 -17.90 -31.52 -7.84
C LEU A 139 -18.36 -32.85 -8.44
N SER A 140 -19.43 -32.81 -9.20
CA SER A 140 -19.80 -33.90 -10.09
C SER A 140 -18.83 -33.98 -11.28
N ASP A 141 -18.59 -35.20 -11.82
CA ASP A 141 -17.64 -35.38 -12.95
C ASP A 141 -18.08 -34.61 -14.20
N ASP A 142 -19.39 -34.48 -14.44
CA ASP A 142 -19.99 -33.83 -15.61
C ASP A 142 -20.23 -32.32 -15.45
N GLU A 143 -19.87 -31.72 -14.31
CA GLU A 143 -20.15 -30.30 -14.00
C GLU A 143 -19.13 -29.41 -14.69
N SER A 144 -19.55 -28.67 -15.73
CA SER A 144 -18.67 -27.78 -16.50
C SER A 144 -18.81 -26.29 -16.13
N ASN A 145 -19.92 -25.89 -15.50
CA ASN A 145 -20.26 -24.46 -15.32
C ASN A 145 -20.30 -24.03 -13.85
N TYR A 146 -19.43 -24.63 -13.02
CA TYR A 146 -19.41 -24.37 -11.58
C TYR A 146 -18.94 -22.95 -11.20
N ASN A 147 -18.08 -22.31 -12.01
CA ASN A 147 -17.51 -21.00 -11.68
C ASN A 147 -18.60 -19.92 -11.44
N GLU A 148 -19.61 -19.85 -12.33
CA GLU A 148 -20.69 -18.87 -12.20
C GLU A 148 -21.53 -19.13 -10.94
N ILE A 149 -21.85 -20.40 -10.67
CA ILE A 149 -22.63 -20.82 -9.50
C ILE A 149 -21.88 -20.48 -8.23
N ILE A 150 -20.58 -20.76 -8.17
CA ILE A 150 -19.72 -20.49 -7.03
C ILE A 150 -19.57 -18.98 -6.81
N ASN A 151 -19.34 -18.21 -7.87
CA ASN A 151 -19.25 -16.76 -7.78
C ASN A 151 -20.52 -16.15 -7.16
N ASN A 152 -21.70 -16.55 -7.64
CA ASN A 152 -22.97 -16.07 -7.12
C ASN A 152 -23.20 -16.47 -5.66
N LYS A 153 -22.84 -17.70 -5.28
CA LYS A 153 -22.94 -18.18 -3.90
C LYS A 153 -21.95 -17.46 -2.97
N CYS A 154 -20.71 -17.22 -3.42
CA CYS A 154 -19.73 -16.47 -2.67
C CYS A 154 -20.15 -15.00 -2.48
N ALA A 155 -20.70 -14.34 -3.50
CA ALA A 155 -21.21 -12.98 -3.38
C ALA A 155 -22.40 -12.90 -2.37
N TYR A 156 -23.30 -13.88 -2.40
CA TYR A 156 -24.39 -13.98 -1.41
C TYR A 156 -23.85 -14.17 0.01
N LEU A 157 -22.86 -15.05 0.18
CA LEU A 157 -22.20 -15.35 1.43
C LEU A 157 -21.46 -14.13 2.01
N GLN A 158 -20.73 -13.37 1.18
CA GLN A 158 -20.10 -12.13 1.62
C GLN A 158 -21.12 -11.13 2.19
N ASN A 159 -22.26 -10.97 1.53
CA ASN A 159 -23.34 -10.13 2.04
C ASN A 159 -23.91 -10.63 3.39
N MET A 160 -24.04 -11.94 3.56
CA MET A 160 -24.46 -12.52 4.83
C MET A 160 -23.45 -12.24 5.95
N VAL A 161 -22.16 -12.41 5.68
CA VAL A 161 -21.10 -12.14 6.66
C VAL A 161 -21.09 -10.67 7.07
N ILE A 162 -21.20 -9.74 6.12
CA ILE A 162 -21.31 -8.30 6.41
C ILE A 162 -22.52 -8.01 7.31
N ASN A 163 -23.67 -8.58 6.98
CA ASN A 163 -24.90 -8.33 7.72
C ASN A 163 -24.88 -8.93 9.14
N CYS A 164 -24.26 -10.10 9.32
CA CYS A 164 -24.20 -10.79 10.60
C CYS A 164 -23.09 -10.27 11.52
N PHE A 165 -21.92 -9.94 10.97
CA PHE A 165 -20.72 -9.66 11.75
C PHE A 165 -20.16 -8.25 11.55
N GLY A 166 -20.54 -7.54 10.47
CA GLY A 166 -20.11 -6.17 10.19
C GLY A 166 -18.68 -6.04 9.65
N PHE A 167 -18.06 -7.14 9.22
CA PHE A 167 -16.77 -7.14 8.52
C PHE A 167 -16.90 -7.86 7.17
N THR A 168 -15.89 -7.72 6.33
CA THR A 168 -15.81 -8.37 5.00
C THR A 168 -14.94 -9.62 5.04
N ILE A 169 -15.12 -10.48 4.05
CA ILE A 169 -14.25 -11.61 3.79
C ILE A 169 -13.85 -11.63 2.31
N SER A 170 -12.62 -11.99 2.02
CA SER A 170 -12.17 -12.29 0.67
C SER A 170 -12.10 -13.79 0.45
N VAL A 171 -12.52 -14.24 -0.73
CA VAL A 171 -12.61 -15.66 -1.08
C VAL A 171 -11.75 -15.95 -2.30
N ALA A 172 -10.80 -16.86 -2.17
CA ALA A 172 -10.05 -17.41 -3.29
C ALA A 172 -10.63 -18.76 -3.71
N VAL A 173 -10.64 -19.04 -4.99
CA VAL A 173 -11.13 -20.28 -5.60
C VAL A 173 -10.05 -20.90 -6.45
N SER A 174 -9.67 -22.16 -6.17
CA SER A 174 -8.68 -22.90 -6.95
C SER A 174 -9.26 -23.36 -8.30
N SER A 175 -8.40 -23.80 -9.19
CA SER A 175 -8.82 -24.68 -10.30
C SER A 175 -9.29 -26.04 -9.75
N ASP A 176 -10.00 -26.83 -10.57
CA ASP A 176 -10.44 -28.15 -10.16
C ASP A 176 -9.25 -29.13 -9.97
N GLY A 177 -9.40 -29.98 -8.98
CA GLY A 177 -8.46 -31.03 -8.61
C GLY A 177 -9.13 -32.38 -8.50
N ARG A 178 -8.33 -33.45 -8.49
CA ARG A 178 -8.82 -34.83 -8.31
C ARG A 178 -8.01 -35.58 -7.25
N GLY A 179 -8.73 -36.09 -6.26
CA GLY A 179 -8.15 -36.88 -5.20
C GLY A 179 -7.38 -36.06 -4.14
N ILE A 180 -7.24 -36.67 -3.01
CA ILE A 180 -6.70 -36.04 -1.77
C ILE A 180 -5.26 -35.53 -1.92
N MET A 181 -4.47 -36.11 -2.82
CA MET A 181 -3.07 -35.76 -3.03
C MET A 181 -2.87 -34.41 -3.74
N GLN A 182 -3.90 -33.84 -4.37
CA GLN A 182 -3.83 -32.51 -5.00
C GLN A 182 -4.23 -31.37 -4.05
N LEU A 183 -4.68 -31.66 -2.84
CA LEU A 183 -5.07 -30.64 -1.88
C LEU A 183 -3.98 -29.57 -1.60
N PRO A 184 -2.69 -29.92 -1.42
CA PRO A 184 -1.64 -28.92 -1.20
C PRO A 184 -1.46 -27.97 -2.39
N GLU A 185 -1.49 -28.51 -3.61
CA GLU A 185 -1.40 -27.72 -4.84
C GLU A 185 -2.55 -26.71 -4.93
N LYS A 186 -3.78 -27.16 -4.64
CA LYS A 186 -4.96 -26.30 -4.69
C LYS A 186 -4.98 -25.25 -3.56
N LEU A 187 -4.40 -25.55 -2.41
CA LEU A 187 -4.20 -24.56 -1.36
C LEU A 187 -3.19 -23.48 -1.80
N ASN A 188 -2.12 -23.86 -2.48
CA ASN A 188 -1.16 -22.89 -3.01
C ASN A 188 -1.80 -21.99 -4.09
N GLU A 189 -2.63 -22.53 -4.98
CA GLU A 189 -3.42 -21.74 -5.94
C GLU A 189 -4.31 -20.71 -5.22
N CYS A 190 -4.99 -21.10 -4.14
CA CYS A 190 -5.79 -20.16 -3.34
C CYS A 190 -4.93 -19.10 -2.65
N ARG A 191 -3.74 -19.44 -2.15
CA ARG A 191 -2.83 -18.46 -1.56
C ARG A 191 -2.35 -17.44 -2.58
N GLU A 192 -1.94 -17.92 -3.76
CA GLU A 192 -1.57 -17.07 -4.89
C GLU A 192 -2.73 -16.14 -5.28
N ALA A 193 -3.95 -16.66 -5.32
CA ALA A 193 -5.13 -15.87 -5.62
C ALA A 193 -5.40 -14.79 -4.52
N LEU A 194 -5.24 -15.11 -3.23
CA LEU A 194 -5.41 -14.14 -2.14
C LEU A 194 -4.38 -13.01 -2.15
N GLU A 195 -3.17 -13.23 -2.70
CA GLU A 195 -2.20 -12.14 -2.89
C GLU A 195 -2.73 -11.04 -3.80
N TYR A 196 -3.64 -11.39 -4.73
CA TYR A 196 -4.31 -10.43 -5.62
C TYR A 196 -5.30 -9.50 -4.92
N LYS A 197 -5.72 -9.82 -3.72
CA LYS A 197 -6.49 -8.93 -2.85
C LYS A 197 -5.81 -7.57 -2.68
N PHE A 198 -4.48 -7.53 -2.74
CA PHE A 198 -3.71 -6.29 -2.72
C PHE A 198 -4.12 -5.32 -3.85
N TYR A 199 -4.52 -5.84 -5.03
CA TYR A 199 -4.95 -5.03 -6.17
C TYR A 199 -6.45 -4.82 -6.24
N LEU A 200 -7.23 -5.82 -5.83
CA LEU A 200 -8.70 -5.80 -5.94
C LEU A 200 -9.38 -5.20 -4.71
N GLY A 201 -8.65 -5.08 -3.61
CA GLY A 201 -9.19 -4.63 -2.34
C GLY A 201 -9.85 -5.75 -1.54
N SER A 202 -10.37 -5.38 -0.37
CA SER A 202 -11.16 -6.26 0.51
C SER A 202 -12.49 -6.66 -0.12
N ASN A 203 -13.12 -7.72 0.41
CA ASN A 203 -14.41 -8.26 -0.09
C ASN A 203 -14.34 -8.80 -1.53
N SER A 204 -13.20 -9.33 -1.94
CA SER A 204 -12.96 -9.84 -3.29
C SER A 204 -13.25 -11.34 -3.40
N ILE A 205 -13.73 -11.77 -4.60
CA ILE A 205 -13.82 -13.17 -4.99
C ILE A 205 -12.84 -13.37 -6.14
N ILE A 206 -11.83 -14.24 -5.96
CA ILE A 206 -10.70 -14.36 -6.87
C ILE A 206 -10.55 -15.80 -7.31
N PHE A 207 -10.76 -16.06 -8.60
CA PHE A 207 -10.53 -17.37 -9.19
C PHE A 207 -9.09 -17.47 -9.68
N HIS A 208 -8.38 -18.52 -9.26
CA HIS A 208 -7.01 -18.76 -9.72
C HIS A 208 -6.95 -18.96 -11.26
N SER A 209 -8.01 -19.51 -11.88
CA SER A 209 -8.12 -19.64 -13.33
C SER A 209 -7.99 -18.30 -14.06
N ASP A 210 -8.46 -17.21 -13.46
CA ASP A 210 -8.43 -15.89 -14.06
C ASP A 210 -7.03 -15.27 -14.02
N LEU A 211 -6.13 -15.87 -13.22
CA LEU A 211 -4.74 -15.48 -13.09
C LEU A 211 -3.81 -16.14 -14.12
N ASN A 212 -4.33 -17.01 -14.96
CA ASN A 212 -3.55 -17.71 -15.99
C ASN A 212 -3.03 -16.75 -17.08
N GLY A 213 -1.74 -16.55 -17.09
CA GLY A 213 -1.02 -15.62 -17.98
C GLY A 213 -0.13 -14.61 -17.24
N PHE A 214 -0.24 -14.56 -15.96
CA PHE A 214 0.34 -13.53 -15.10
C PHE A 214 1.79 -13.80 -14.65
N PHE A 215 2.32 -15.00 -14.76
CA PHE A 215 3.67 -15.37 -14.31
C PHE A 215 4.75 -15.26 -15.41
N ARG A 216 4.67 -14.26 -16.32
CA ARG A 216 5.74 -14.00 -17.30
C ARG A 216 6.76 -13.04 -16.73
N TYR A 217 8.03 -13.22 -17.15
CA TYR A 217 9.16 -12.33 -16.82
C TYR A 217 8.79 -10.87 -17.08
N LYS A 218 8.87 -10.01 -16.05
CA LYS A 218 8.34 -8.65 -16.08
C LYS A 218 9.47 -7.65 -16.28
N ASP A 219 9.30 -6.77 -17.25
CA ASP A 219 10.19 -5.63 -17.47
C ASP A 219 9.69 -4.43 -16.65
N TYR A 220 10.33 -4.18 -15.53
CA TYR A 220 10.04 -3.03 -14.68
C TYR A 220 10.77 -1.75 -15.09
N SER A 221 11.45 -1.73 -16.27
CA SER A 221 12.20 -0.58 -16.75
C SER A 221 11.34 0.68 -16.91
N LEU A 222 10.07 0.51 -17.26
CA LEU A 222 9.11 1.60 -17.38
C LEU A 222 8.83 2.26 -16.03
N LEU A 223 8.63 1.50 -14.96
CA LEU A 223 8.44 2.03 -13.61
C LEU A 223 9.68 2.81 -13.13
N GLU A 224 10.88 2.31 -13.42
CA GLU A 224 12.13 3.00 -13.11
C GLU A 224 12.26 4.33 -13.88
N LYS A 225 11.79 4.39 -15.12
CA LYS A 225 11.71 5.63 -15.90
C LYS A 225 10.78 6.63 -15.23
N TYR A 226 9.56 6.22 -14.87
CA TYR A 226 8.60 7.12 -14.23
C TYR A 226 9.04 7.55 -12.84
N ARG A 227 9.72 6.68 -12.07
CA ARG A 227 10.36 7.05 -10.81
C ARG A 227 11.30 8.23 -10.97
N LYS A 228 12.20 8.19 -11.97
CA LYS A 228 13.13 9.29 -12.27
C LYS A 228 12.37 10.56 -12.63
N MET A 229 11.32 10.46 -13.45
CA MET A 229 10.52 11.61 -13.86
C MET A 229 9.76 12.24 -12.68
N LEU A 230 9.25 11.43 -11.74
CA LEU A 230 8.62 11.93 -10.52
C LEU A 230 9.63 12.68 -9.63
N ILE A 231 10.81 12.11 -9.42
CA ILE A 231 11.88 12.74 -8.64
C ILE A 231 12.28 14.10 -9.23
N GLU A 232 12.44 14.19 -10.56
CA GLU A 232 12.71 15.46 -11.23
C GLU A 232 11.54 16.45 -11.09
N GLY A 233 10.31 15.98 -11.18
CA GLY A 233 9.12 16.80 -10.92
C GLY A 233 9.12 17.40 -9.52
N ILE A 234 9.41 16.61 -8.50
CA ILE A 234 9.46 17.04 -7.09
C ILE A 234 10.55 18.09 -6.87
N LYS A 235 11.73 17.96 -7.52
CA LYS A 235 12.81 18.96 -7.46
C LYS A 235 12.37 20.34 -7.93
N THR A 236 11.41 20.41 -8.85
CA THR A 236 10.89 21.72 -9.31
C THR A 236 10.02 22.41 -8.27
N GLY A 237 9.47 21.67 -7.30
CA GLY A 237 8.47 22.16 -6.34
C GLY A 237 7.12 22.49 -6.99
N ASN A 238 6.88 22.10 -8.24
CA ASN A 238 5.64 22.38 -8.96
C ASN A 238 4.63 21.25 -8.78
N GLU A 239 3.58 21.54 -8.02
CA GLU A 239 2.51 20.57 -7.67
C GLU A 239 1.83 19.97 -8.90
N SER A 240 1.56 20.76 -9.93
CA SER A 240 0.91 20.28 -11.17
C SER A 240 1.77 19.26 -11.91
N ILE A 241 3.10 19.47 -11.94
CA ILE A 241 4.04 18.54 -12.57
C ILE A 241 4.09 17.25 -11.74
N VAL A 242 4.15 17.37 -10.40
CA VAL A 242 4.20 16.20 -9.50
C VAL A 242 2.93 15.36 -9.64
N ASN A 243 1.74 15.97 -9.63
CA ASN A 243 0.47 15.26 -9.82
C ASN A 243 0.46 14.48 -11.15
N LYS A 244 0.85 15.13 -12.25
CA LYS A 244 0.93 14.45 -13.55
C LYS A 244 1.89 13.25 -13.53
N ARG A 245 3.04 13.35 -12.87
CA ARG A 245 4.01 12.24 -12.77
C ARG A 245 3.52 11.10 -11.87
N LEU A 246 2.74 11.42 -10.84
CA LEU A 246 2.08 10.41 -10.02
C LEU A 246 1.01 9.66 -10.84
N GLU A 247 0.21 10.37 -11.63
CA GLU A 247 -0.76 9.76 -12.54
C GLU A 247 -0.07 8.83 -13.54
N ASP A 248 1.04 9.27 -14.18
CA ASP A 248 1.84 8.44 -15.09
C ASP A 248 2.29 7.11 -14.40
N ILE A 249 2.67 7.16 -13.11
CA ILE A 249 3.07 5.96 -12.33
C ILE A 249 1.85 5.08 -12.05
N PHE A 250 0.75 5.64 -11.56
CA PHE A 250 -0.44 4.89 -11.19
C PHE A 250 -1.08 4.21 -12.40
N GLU A 251 -1.18 4.89 -13.53
CA GLU A 251 -1.64 4.31 -14.80
C GLU A 251 -0.70 3.19 -15.28
N SER A 252 0.62 3.41 -15.17
CA SER A 252 1.60 2.39 -15.55
C SER A 252 1.49 1.13 -14.68
N ILE A 253 1.28 1.29 -13.37
CA ILE A 253 1.06 0.17 -12.46
C ILE A 253 -0.25 -0.56 -12.81
N GLY A 254 -1.32 0.18 -13.09
CA GLY A 254 -2.61 -0.39 -13.49
C GLY A 254 -2.59 -1.08 -14.87
N SER A 255 -1.66 -0.71 -15.75
CA SER A 255 -1.52 -1.29 -17.10
C SER A 255 -0.58 -2.51 -17.15
N VAL A 256 0.28 -2.68 -16.15
CA VAL A 256 1.15 -3.85 -16.05
C VAL A 256 0.42 -4.93 -15.27
N ASP A 257 -0.05 -5.94 -15.98
CA ASP A 257 -0.64 -7.11 -15.35
C ASP A 257 0.35 -7.72 -14.34
N ASN A 258 -0.03 -7.73 -13.05
CA ASN A 258 0.63 -8.46 -11.96
C ASN A 258 2.07 -8.07 -11.63
N ILE A 259 2.23 -6.89 -11.12
CA ILE A 259 3.44 -6.54 -10.39
C ILE A 259 3.38 -7.27 -9.03
N ASP A 260 4.49 -7.85 -8.61
CA ASP A 260 4.61 -8.44 -7.27
C ASP A 260 4.35 -7.38 -6.19
N ALA A 261 3.45 -7.66 -5.23
CA ALA A 261 3.08 -6.71 -4.17
C ALA A 261 4.31 -6.30 -3.32
N GLN A 262 5.22 -7.24 -3.05
CA GLN A 262 6.44 -6.97 -2.31
C GLN A 262 7.42 -6.09 -3.10
N TYR A 263 7.50 -6.32 -4.42
CA TYR A 263 8.25 -5.44 -5.31
C TYR A 263 7.70 -4.01 -5.28
N LEU A 264 6.37 -3.83 -5.39
CA LEU A 264 5.74 -2.52 -5.32
C LEU A 264 6.00 -1.83 -3.97
N LYS A 265 5.83 -2.52 -2.86
CA LYS A 265 6.16 -1.97 -1.53
C LYS A 265 7.60 -1.48 -1.46
N THR A 266 8.54 -2.26 -1.99
CA THR A 266 9.96 -1.89 -2.06
C THR A 266 10.19 -0.70 -2.99
N PHE A 267 9.53 -0.68 -4.14
CA PHE A 267 9.59 0.42 -5.11
C PHE A 267 9.09 1.74 -4.50
N TYR A 268 7.93 1.74 -3.84
CA TYR A 268 7.39 2.92 -3.16
C TYR A 268 8.29 3.39 -2.03
N LEU A 269 8.80 2.46 -1.20
CA LEU A 269 9.75 2.78 -0.14
C LEU A 269 11.02 3.43 -0.68
N SER A 270 11.53 2.95 -1.81
CA SER A 270 12.72 3.52 -2.46
C SER A 270 12.52 4.97 -2.90
N ILE A 271 11.35 5.28 -3.46
CA ILE A 271 10.98 6.64 -3.87
C ILE A 271 10.88 7.55 -2.64
N ILE A 272 10.10 7.15 -1.65
CA ILE A 272 9.84 7.94 -0.44
C ILE A 272 11.14 8.21 0.32
N THR A 273 12.01 7.21 0.45
CA THR A 273 13.32 7.37 1.09
C THR A 273 14.19 8.37 0.32
N TYR A 274 14.23 8.26 -1.00
CA TYR A 274 15.02 9.16 -1.84
C TYR A 274 14.56 10.62 -1.73
N ILE A 275 13.26 10.87 -1.87
CA ILE A 275 12.71 12.23 -1.81
C ILE A 275 12.83 12.84 -0.41
N ASN A 276 12.74 12.03 0.65
CA ASN A 276 12.98 12.51 2.01
C ASN A 276 14.45 12.92 2.22
N ASN A 277 15.40 12.11 1.75
CA ASN A 277 16.82 12.45 1.84
C ASN A 277 17.13 13.72 1.04
N MET A 278 16.52 13.90 -0.13
CA MET A 278 16.62 15.14 -0.90
C MET A 278 16.06 16.34 -0.13
N HIS A 279 14.92 16.20 0.55
CA HIS A 279 14.36 17.26 1.38
C HIS A 279 15.30 17.64 2.52
N LEU A 280 15.90 16.65 3.20
CA LEU A 280 16.86 16.89 4.28
C LEU A 280 18.07 17.71 3.79
N SER A 281 18.64 17.36 2.64
CA SER A 281 19.80 18.09 2.07
C SER A 281 19.46 19.54 1.68
N VAL A 282 18.23 19.80 1.20
CA VAL A 282 17.75 21.15 0.88
C VAL A 282 17.54 21.97 2.15
N ALA A 283 17.04 21.37 3.19
CA ALA A 283 16.71 22.06 4.44
C ALA A 283 17.95 22.33 5.32
N GLU A 284 18.97 21.48 5.29
CA GLU A 284 20.26 21.73 5.94
C GLU A 284 20.96 22.98 5.38
N ALA A 285 20.71 23.32 4.13
CA ALA A 285 21.21 24.54 3.49
C ALA A 285 20.50 25.81 3.98
N ASP A 286 19.36 25.74 4.66
CA ASP A 286 18.55 26.87 5.18
C ASP A 286 18.77 27.10 6.68
N ASN A 287 19.95 27.55 7.09
CA ASN A 287 20.26 28.04 8.44
C ASN A 287 20.44 27.01 9.59
N GLY A 288 20.86 25.79 9.34
CA GLY A 288 21.29 24.87 10.42
C GLY A 288 20.18 24.40 11.37
N LYS A 289 18.91 24.72 11.13
CA LYS A 289 17.80 24.06 11.80
C LYS A 289 17.58 22.69 11.15
N LYS A 290 17.72 21.63 11.94
CA LYS A 290 17.32 20.30 11.48
C LYS A 290 15.86 20.37 11.05
N PRO A 291 15.55 20.06 9.76
CA PRO A 291 14.18 20.01 9.32
C PRO A 291 13.45 18.89 10.09
N GLU A 292 12.15 19.05 10.27
CA GLU A 292 11.31 17.92 10.67
C GLU A 292 11.44 16.85 9.60
N SER A 293 12.26 15.84 9.89
CA SER A 293 12.37 14.66 9.04
C SER A 293 11.05 13.90 9.07
N ILE A 294 10.60 13.44 7.92
CA ILE A 294 9.55 12.43 7.88
C ILE A 294 10.11 11.22 8.62
N ASN A 295 9.34 10.66 9.54
CA ASN A 295 9.76 9.48 10.29
C ASN A 295 9.80 8.25 9.35
N ILE A 296 10.95 7.99 8.72
CA ILE A 296 11.13 6.87 7.79
C ILE A 296 10.81 5.51 8.42
N PRO A 297 11.20 5.20 9.68
CA PRO A 297 10.79 3.96 10.32
C PRO A 297 9.27 3.76 10.38
N SER A 298 8.49 4.82 10.70
CA SER A 298 7.03 4.72 10.69
C SER A 298 6.46 4.57 9.27
N LEU A 299 7.04 5.22 8.26
CA LEU A 299 6.64 5.03 6.86
C LEU A 299 6.96 3.62 6.35
N HIS A 300 8.10 3.06 6.73
CA HIS A 300 8.42 1.67 6.41
C HIS A 300 7.38 0.71 7.00
N GLU A 301 6.98 0.92 8.25
CA GLU A 301 5.96 0.12 8.91
C GLU A 301 4.60 0.26 8.20
N ILE A 302 4.19 1.48 7.85
CA ILE A 302 2.94 1.74 7.12
C ILE A 302 2.96 1.05 5.75
N ILE A 303 4.04 1.23 4.96
CA ILE A 303 4.17 0.59 3.65
C ILE A 303 4.13 -0.93 3.75
N THR A 304 4.84 -1.51 4.73
CA THR A 304 4.88 -2.96 4.91
C THR A 304 3.51 -3.51 5.29
N LYS A 305 2.76 -2.79 6.13
CA LYS A 305 1.41 -3.18 6.58
C LYS A 305 0.30 -2.84 5.59
N SER A 306 0.57 -2.02 4.57
CA SER A 306 -0.44 -1.66 3.56
C SER A 306 -1.02 -2.90 2.90
N LYS A 307 -2.34 -2.97 2.85
CA LYS A 307 -3.10 -4.12 2.37
C LYS A 307 -3.59 -3.94 0.95
N THR A 308 -3.64 -2.69 0.47
CA THR A 308 -4.11 -2.36 -0.87
C THR A 308 -3.13 -1.43 -1.59
N ILE A 309 -3.21 -1.46 -2.92
CA ILE A 309 -2.44 -0.56 -3.78
C ILE A 309 -2.89 0.89 -3.60
N ASP A 310 -4.17 1.13 -3.32
CA ASP A 310 -4.72 2.47 -3.12
C ASP A 310 -4.15 3.15 -1.88
N GLU A 311 -3.92 2.39 -0.80
CA GLU A 311 -3.22 2.90 0.39
C GLU A 311 -1.79 3.35 0.05
N LEU A 312 -1.07 2.56 -0.75
CA LEU A 312 0.27 2.93 -1.21
C LEU A 312 0.25 4.15 -2.12
N ASN A 313 -0.69 4.21 -3.08
CA ASN A 313 -0.85 5.34 -4.00
C ASN A 313 -1.16 6.64 -3.21
N TYR A 314 -2.05 6.56 -2.25
CA TYR A 314 -2.39 7.68 -1.37
C TYR A 314 -1.17 8.16 -0.59
N LEU A 315 -0.43 7.25 0.04
CA LEU A 315 0.77 7.58 0.82
C LEU A 315 1.86 8.23 -0.06
N LEU A 316 2.12 7.67 -1.24
CA LEU A 316 3.11 8.24 -2.17
C LEU A 316 2.71 9.64 -2.61
N LYS A 317 1.42 9.88 -2.89
CA LYS A 317 0.88 11.17 -3.28
C LYS A 317 1.05 12.20 -2.16
N GLU A 318 0.60 11.89 -0.96
CA GLU A 318 0.69 12.76 0.22
C GLU A 318 2.14 13.16 0.51
N VAL A 319 3.05 12.19 0.56
CA VAL A 319 4.47 12.44 0.83
C VAL A 319 5.11 13.27 -0.29
N SER A 320 4.84 12.92 -1.55
CA SER A 320 5.42 13.62 -2.70
C SER A 320 4.99 15.09 -2.77
N LEU A 321 3.69 15.37 -2.57
CA LEU A 321 3.14 16.73 -2.59
C LEU A 321 3.62 17.55 -1.39
N SER A 322 3.66 16.95 -0.20
CA SER A 322 4.18 17.62 1.01
C SER A 322 5.63 18.06 0.81
N ILE A 323 6.48 17.19 0.27
CA ILE A 323 7.90 17.51 0.02
C ILE A 323 8.04 18.53 -1.11
N ALA A 324 7.27 18.41 -2.20
CA ALA A 324 7.28 19.39 -3.28
C ALA A 324 6.89 20.79 -2.78
N ALA A 325 5.88 20.91 -1.92
CA ALA A 325 5.48 22.17 -1.31
C ALA A 325 6.60 22.76 -0.43
N LYS A 326 7.30 21.93 0.35
CA LYS A 326 8.44 22.38 1.16
C LYS A 326 9.60 22.89 0.29
N ILE A 327 9.91 22.19 -0.81
CA ILE A 327 10.94 22.60 -1.79
C ILE A 327 10.54 23.92 -2.46
N ASN A 328 9.28 24.07 -2.87
CA ASN A 328 8.78 25.31 -3.45
C ASN A 328 8.92 26.49 -2.50
N ASN A 329 8.53 26.32 -1.23
CA ASN A 329 8.66 27.35 -0.21
C ASN A 329 10.12 27.74 0.03
N TYR A 330 11.04 26.76 0.06
CA TYR A 330 12.47 27.01 0.17
C TYR A 330 13.01 27.80 -1.04
N ASN A 331 12.66 27.38 -2.26
CA ASN A 331 13.06 28.05 -3.48
C ASN A 331 12.55 29.52 -3.51
N ASN A 332 11.29 29.73 -3.12
CA ASN A 332 10.70 31.09 -3.06
C ASN A 332 11.37 31.96 -2.00
N LYS A 333 11.72 31.44 -0.82
CA LYS A 333 12.49 32.16 0.19
C LYS A 333 13.87 32.54 -0.33
N ASN A 334 14.57 31.62 -0.95
CA ASN A 334 15.89 31.88 -1.53
C ASN A 334 15.83 32.94 -2.63
N ILE A 335 14.84 32.86 -3.53
CA ILE A 335 14.62 33.86 -4.57
C ILE A 335 14.44 35.24 -3.94
N LYS A 336 13.56 35.38 -2.96
CA LYS A 336 13.31 36.65 -2.25
C LYS A 336 14.55 37.17 -1.55
N MET A 337 15.33 36.31 -0.89
CA MET A 337 16.57 36.69 -0.20
C MET A 337 17.63 37.18 -1.17
N VAL A 338 17.86 36.45 -2.27
CA VAL A 338 18.82 36.84 -3.30
C VAL A 338 18.41 38.15 -3.98
N LEU A 339 17.13 38.28 -4.32
CA LEU A 339 16.58 39.51 -4.90
C LEU A 339 16.72 40.69 -3.97
N ARG A 340 16.45 40.51 -2.67
CA ARG A 340 16.64 41.56 -1.64
C ARG A 340 18.10 42.00 -1.60
N LYS A 341 19.06 41.08 -1.52
CA LYS A 341 20.48 41.42 -1.55
C LYS A 341 20.91 42.17 -2.80
N ALA A 342 20.33 41.81 -3.96
CA ALA A 342 20.58 42.52 -5.21
C ALA A 342 20.03 43.95 -5.16
N ILE A 343 18.82 44.12 -4.67
CA ILE A 343 18.17 45.43 -4.52
C ILE A 343 18.92 46.31 -3.51
N ASP A 344 19.32 45.73 -2.38
CA ASP A 344 20.09 46.45 -1.36
C ASP A 344 21.42 46.96 -1.97
N TYR A 345 22.17 46.11 -2.66
CA TYR A 345 23.39 46.49 -3.34
C TYR A 345 23.16 47.59 -4.37
N ILE A 346 22.12 47.48 -5.22
CA ILE A 346 21.75 48.51 -6.20
C ILE A 346 21.43 49.85 -5.51
N ASN A 347 20.68 49.83 -4.43
CA ASN A 347 20.33 51.03 -3.67
C ASN A 347 21.55 51.74 -3.04
N GLU A 348 22.56 50.99 -2.65
CA GLU A 348 23.81 51.53 -2.11
C GLU A 348 24.72 52.10 -3.19
N HIS A 349 24.71 51.54 -4.43
CA HIS A 349 25.65 51.84 -5.49
C HIS A 349 25.04 52.46 -6.74
N TYR A 350 23.74 52.90 -6.73
CA TYR A 350 23.04 53.38 -7.93
C TYR A 350 23.69 54.59 -8.58
N THR A 351 24.51 55.36 -7.85
CA THR A 351 25.26 56.52 -8.36
C THR A 351 26.46 56.11 -9.19
N GLU A 352 26.89 54.85 -9.07
CA GLU A 352 28.04 54.28 -9.79
C GLU A 352 27.62 53.64 -11.10
N GLN A 353 28.57 53.36 -11.98
CA GLN A 353 28.32 52.64 -13.24
C GLN A 353 28.30 51.12 -13.03
N ILE A 354 27.28 50.65 -12.27
CA ILE A 354 27.14 49.23 -11.95
C ILE A 354 26.54 48.44 -13.10
N THR A 355 27.02 47.22 -13.27
CA THR A 355 26.54 46.25 -14.27
C THR A 355 25.83 45.06 -13.57
N LEU A 356 24.97 44.35 -14.31
CA LEU A 356 24.31 43.13 -13.82
C LEU A 356 25.37 42.07 -13.41
N ASN A 357 26.50 42.02 -14.10
CA ASN A 357 27.56 41.06 -13.79
C ASN A 357 28.19 41.37 -12.43
N GLU A 358 28.49 42.64 -12.13
CA GLU A 358 29.03 43.07 -10.84
C GLU A 358 28.07 42.78 -9.70
N VAL A 359 26.77 43.08 -9.87
CA VAL A 359 25.75 42.74 -8.86
C VAL A 359 25.73 41.24 -8.62
N ALA A 360 25.73 40.44 -9.70
CA ALA A 360 25.72 38.98 -9.60
C ALA A 360 26.94 38.43 -8.85
N GLU A 361 28.13 38.95 -9.14
CA GLU A 361 29.39 38.58 -8.51
C GLU A 361 29.36 38.90 -6.99
N LYS A 362 28.88 40.08 -6.63
CA LYS A 362 28.82 40.52 -5.23
C LYS A 362 27.89 39.69 -4.36
N ILE A 363 26.82 39.15 -4.94
CA ILE A 363 25.86 38.29 -4.20
C ILE A 363 26.06 36.80 -4.47
N PHE A 364 27.18 36.44 -5.16
CA PHE A 364 27.60 35.06 -5.42
C PHE A 364 26.61 34.24 -6.24
N VAL A 365 26.03 34.82 -7.29
CA VAL A 365 25.11 34.11 -8.22
C VAL A 365 25.49 34.39 -9.68
N SER A 366 24.91 33.64 -10.62
CA SER A 366 25.14 33.92 -12.03
C SER A 366 24.30 35.12 -12.50
N SER A 367 24.83 35.93 -13.43
CA SER A 367 24.12 37.05 -14.05
C SER A 367 22.86 36.62 -14.79
N CYS A 368 22.88 35.42 -15.41
CA CYS A 368 21.72 34.83 -16.05
C CYS A 368 20.61 34.51 -15.04
N TYR A 369 20.95 34.06 -13.83
CA TYR A 369 19.99 33.78 -12.77
C TYR A 369 19.34 35.08 -12.25
N ILE A 370 20.12 36.11 -11.96
CA ILE A 370 19.58 37.42 -11.54
C ILE A 370 18.71 38.04 -12.64
N SER A 371 19.17 38.01 -13.90
CA SER A 371 18.39 38.57 -15.02
C SER A 371 16.98 37.95 -15.10
N ARG A 372 16.90 36.63 -14.96
CA ARG A 372 15.61 35.93 -14.91
C ARG A 372 14.75 36.31 -13.72
N MET A 373 15.39 36.47 -12.55
CA MET A 373 14.71 36.87 -11.32
C MET A 373 14.11 38.28 -11.45
N PHE A 374 14.88 39.27 -11.89
CA PHE A 374 14.36 40.63 -12.09
C PHE A 374 13.13 40.62 -13.01
N LYS A 375 13.20 39.90 -14.12
CA LYS A 375 12.08 39.82 -15.07
C LYS A 375 10.86 39.08 -14.50
N LYS A 376 11.09 38.01 -13.74
CA LYS A 376 10.01 37.18 -13.19
C LYS A 376 9.32 37.84 -11.98
N GLU A 377 10.11 38.38 -11.04
CA GLU A 377 9.60 38.86 -9.76
C GLU A 377 9.23 40.37 -9.78
N LEU A 378 9.97 41.19 -10.55
CA LEU A 378 9.74 42.62 -10.64
C LEU A 378 9.10 43.08 -11.95
N GLY A 379 8.94 42.17 -12.93
CA GLY A 379 8.38 42.49 -14.23
C GLY A 379 9.27 43.40 -15.11
N LYS A 380 10.50 43.71 -14.65
CA LYS A 380 11.45 44.64 -15.26
C LYS A 380 12.80 43.99 -15.41
N ASN A 381 13.61 44.41 -16.39
CA ASN A 381 15.00 44.02 -16.45
C ASN A 381 15.86 44.88 -15.48
N PHE A 382 17.09 44.48 -15.23
CA PHE A 382 18.02 45.20 -14.34
C PHE A 382 18.23 46.65 -14.73
N VAL A 383 18.42 46.93 -16.05
CA VAL A 383 18.67 48.28 -16.51
C VAL A 383 17.44 49.19 -16.30
N ASP A 384 16.26 48.66 -16.57
CA ASP A 384 15.02 49.39 -16.33
C ASP A 384 14.80 49.67 -14.84
N TYR A 385 15.15 48.71 -13.98
CA TYR A 385 15.07 48.89 -12.53
C TYR A 385 16.04 49.97 -12.04
N LEU A 386 17.31 49.89 -12.40
CA LEU A 386 18.34 50.86 -12.03
C LEU A 386 18.01 52.27 -12.53
N ASN A 387 17.58 52.37 -13.79
CA ASN A 387 17.19 53.67 -14.35
C ASN A 387 15.97 54.24 -13.64
N GLY A 388 14.94 53.41 -13.35
CA GLY A 388 13.77 53.86 -12.58
C GLY A 388 14.17 54.39 -11.20
N LEU A 389 15.06 53.69 -10.47
CA LEU A 389 15.57 54.16 -9.16
C LEU A 389 16.29 55.51 -9.31
N ARG A 390 17.16 55.67 -10.31
CA ARG A 390 17.89 56.93 -10.53
C ARG A 390 16.93 58.09 -10.84
N ILE A 391 15.89 57.83 -11.60
CA ILE A 391 14.87 58.86 -11.89
C ILE A 391 14.06 59.26 -10.64
N GLU A 392 13.68 58.28 -9.80
CA GLU A 392 12.99 58.58 -8.54
C GLU A 392 13.88 59.45 -7.60
N LYS A 393 15.18 59.14 -7.52
CA LYS A 393 16.15 59.95 -6.77
C LYS A 393 16.34 61.34 -7.39
N ALA A 394 16.33 61.45 -8.72
CA ALA A 394 16.36 62.73 -9.41
C ALA A 394 15.15 63.61 -9.09
N LYS A 395 13.96 63.03 -8.98
CA LYS A 395 12.74 63.75 -8.59
C LYS A 395 12.84 64.36 -7.21
N GLU A 396 13.46 63.63 -6.24
CA GLU A 396 13.71 64.18 -4.91
C GLU A 396 14.65 65.40 -4.97
N LEU A 397 15.74 65.31 -5.74
CA LEU A 397 16.71 66.39 -5.88
C LEU A 397 16.20 67.60 -6.69
N LEU A 398 15.31 67.40 -7.66
CA LEU A 398 14.71 68.45 -8.47
C LEU A 398 13.84 69.42 -7.67
N LYS A 399 13.32 69.02 -6.54
CA LYS A 399 12.55 69.88 -5.62
C LYS A 399 13.41 70.92 -4.92
N ASP A 400 14.74 70.69 -4.83
CA ASP A 400 15.69 71.67 -4.25
C ASP A 400 16.24 72.57 -5.34
N PRO A 401 15.94 73.86 -5.37
CA PRO A 401 16.41 74.82 -6.36
C PRO A 401 17.91 75.04 -6.38
N LYS A 402 18.63 74.52 -5.37
CA LYS A 402 20.07 74.61 -5.24
C LYS A 402 20.79 73.87 -6.34
N TYR A 403 20.26 72.75 -6.84
CA TYR A 403 20.95 71.90 -7.81
C TYR A 403 20.52 72.21 -9.26
N LYS A 404 21.46 72.33 -10.15
CA LYS A 404 21.18 72.46 -11.58
C LYS A 404 20.90 71.05 -12.16
N THR A 405 20.13 70.97 -13.23
CA THR A 405 19.71 69.72 -13.88
C THR A 405 20.89 68.83 -14.27
N TYR A 406 22.02 69.38 -14.73
CA TYR A 406 23.18 68.60 -15.06
C TYR A 406 23.92 68.05 -13.83
N GLU A 407 23.91 68.78 -12.73
CA GLU A 407 24.47 68.31 -11.45
C GLU A 407 23.63 67.17 -10.87
N ILE A 408 22.33 67.25 -10.96
CA ILE A 408 21.44 66.17 -10.58
C ILE A 408 21.69 64.91 -11.44
N ALA A 409 21.88 65.06 -12.74
CA ALA A 409 22.23 63.95 -13.64
C ALA A 409 23.49 63.20 -13.17
N GLU A 410 24.55 63.98 -12.79
CA GLU A 410 25.79 63.41 -12.28
C GLU A 410 25.59 62.72 -10.90
N LEU A 411 24.87 63.42 -9.98
CA LEU A 411 24.59 62.90 -8.63
C LEU A 411 23.76 61.60 -8.62
N VAL A 412 22.93 61.37 -9.64
CA VAL A 412 22.15 60.13 -9.74
C VAL A 412 22.83 59.07 -10.61
N GLY A 413 24.08 59.29 -11.04
CA GLY A 413 24.85 58.29 -11.81
C GLY A 413 24.54 58.27 -13.32
N ILE A 414 24.04 59.35 -13.87
CA ILE A 414 23.77 59.55 -15.34
C ILE A 414 24.55 60.76 -15.82
N PRO A 415 25.85 60.65 -16.06
CA PRO A 415 26.69 61.85 -16.33
C PRO A 415 26.34 62.59 -17.60
N ASP A 416 25.71 61.92 -18.60
CA ASP A 416 25.22 62.59 -19.83
C ASP A 416 23.90 63.26 -19.55
N ALA A 417 23.91 64.59 -19.44
CA ALA A 417 22.70 65.40 -19.19
C ALA A 417 21.65 65.33 -20.32
N HIS A 418 22.06 65.09 -21.57
CA HIS A 418 21.12 64.91 -22.67
C HIS A 418 20.44 63.53 -22.58
N TYR A 419 21.18 62.49 -22.27
CA TYR A 419 20.64 61.17 -22.03
C TYR A 419 19.74 61.18 -20.80
N PHE A 420 20.13 61.81 -19.70
CA PHE A 420 19.32 61.96 -18.49
C PHE A 420 17.99 62.63 -18.82
N SER A 421 17.95 63.75 -19.57
CA SER A 421 16.72 64.48 -19.88
C SER A 421 15.76 63.62 -20.73
N ARG A 422 16.29 62.86 -21.70
CA ARG A 422 15.50 61.92 -22.49
C ARG A 422 14.97 60.75 -21.64
N LEU A 423 15.79 60.21 -20.76
CA LEU A 423 15.42 59.10 -19.87
C LEU A 423 14.35 59.56 -18.87
N PHE A 424 14.51 60.72 -18.26
CA PHE A 424 13.55 61.32 -17.32
C PHE A 424 12.18 61.52 -18.03
N LYS A 425 12.18 62.11 -19.24
CA LYS A 425 10.95 62.25 -20.02
C LYS A 425 10.31 60.91 -20.39
N LYS A 426 11.09 59.87 -20.63
CA LYS A 426 10.57 58.52 -20.90
C LYS A 426 9.83 57.93 -19.67
N TYR A 427 10.32 58.20 -18.46
CA TYR A 427 9.75 57.64 -17.22
C TYR A 427 8.61 58.48 -16.65
N GLU A 428 8.75 59.82 -16.69
CA GLU A 428 7.82 60.75 -16.03
C GLU A 428 6.87 61.48 -17.02
N GLY A 429 7.10 61.40 -18.30
CA GLY A 429 6.33 62.11 -19.33
C GLY A 429 6.71 63.60 -19.51
N LEU A 430 7.46 64.18 -18.57
CA LEU A 430 7.90 65.56 -18.56
C LEU A 430 9.43 65.64 -18.59
N THR A 431 9.97 66.75 -19.07
CA THR A 431 11.42 67.00 -18.93
C THR A 431 11.75 67.37 -17.49
N PRO A 432 13.03 67.21 -17.02
CA PRO A 432 13.43 67.62 -15.68
C PRO A 432 13.10 69.09 -15.37
N THR A 433 13.20 69.99 -16.35
CA THR A 433 12.87 71.39 -16.15
C THR A 433 11.37 71.61 -15.97
N GLU A 434 10.53 71.02 -16.86
CA GLU A 434 9.07 71.07 -16.71
C GLU A 434 8.61 70.46 -15.40
N TYR A 435 9.25 69.37 -14.93
CA TYR A 435 8.93 68.75 -13.64
C TYR A 435 9.25 69.66 -12.48
N ARG A 436 10.39 70.38 -12.51
CA ARG A 436 10.79 71.38 -11.50
C ARG A 436 9.83 72.52 -11.41
N ASP A 437 9.38 73.07 -12.58
CA ASP A 437 8.46 74.20 -12.67
C ASP A 437 7.05 73.87 -12.12
N MET A 438 6.72 72.60 -12.04
CA MET A 438 5.41 72.14 -11.54
C MET A 438 5.42 71.81 -10.04
N HIS A 439 6.61 71.61 -9.43
CA HIS A 439 6.76 71.16 -8.04
C HIS A 439 7.67 72.06 -7.22
#